data_0129ffbe7f20303aec2d2dd4db6e66e1
#
_entry.id   0129ffbe7f20303aec2d2dd4db6e66e1
#
_cell.length_a   1.000
_cell.length_b   1.000
_cell.length_c   1.000
_cell.angle_alpha   90.00
_cell.angle_beta   90.00
_cell.angle_gamma   90.00
#
_symmetry.space_group_name_H-M   'P 1'
#
loop_
_entity.id
_entity.type
_entity.pdbx_description
1 polymer ?
#
loop_
_entity_poly.entity_id
_entity_poly.type
_entity_poly.pdbx_seq_one_letter_code
_entity_poly.pdbx_strand_id
1 'polypeptide(L)'
;MKLLKWADVPAKDILNELNLTKPPFDPFEIARLMGVSVKNDLDLDKIDNDGMIYLNDNGEPEIWINPMQPPKRQIFTLAHELGHLVYHVLPNIDKFKDPIEDNYSTLYRNGTRNSQETLANRFAANLLMPVFSMSDVIDDFFEKAGGKQNLTRKNVIDMLVGRFSVSKDAIIVRLKQLGAIPQDYEYDDETKQKME
;
A
#
# COMPACT_ATOMS: atom_id res chain seq x y z
N MET A 1 -1.83 -14.41 21.46
CA MET A 1 -2.21 -13.12 20.85
C MET A 1 -2.95 -13.38 19.55
N LYS A 2 -4.13 -12.78 19.33
CA LYS A 2 -4.96 -13.02 18.11
C LYS A 2 -4.24 -12.61 16.80
N LEU A 3 -3.32 -11.67 16.88
CA LEU A 3 -2.58 -11.15 15.72
C LEU A 3 -1.57 -12.13 15.14
N LEU A 4 -1.06 -13.10 15.90
CA LEU A 4 -0.04 -14.06 15.44
C LEU A 4 -0.47 -14.89 14.22
N LYS A 5 -1.78 -15.05 14.01
CA LYS A 5 -2.29 -15.73 12.81
C LYS A 5 -1.92 -15.01 11.50
N TRP A 6 -1.54 -13.74 11.56
CA TRP A 6 -1.15 -12.94 10.42
C TRP A 6 0.36 -12.91 10.16
N ALA A 7 1.17 -13.54 11.02
CA ALA A 7 2.62 -13.61 10.84
C ALA A 7 2.96 -14.28 9.50
N ASP A 8 3.80 -13.65 8.69
CA ASP A 8 4.24 -14.11 7.36
C ASP A 8 3.12 -14.37 6.33
N VAL A 9 1.90 -13.89 6.57
CA VAL A 9 0.77 -14.10 5.66
C VAL A 9 0.83 -13.08 4.50
N PRO A 10 0.83 -13.53 3.23
CA PRO A 10 0.84 -12.63 2.08
C PRO A 10 -0.42 -11.75 2.02
N ALA A 11 -0.28 -10.52 1.50
CA ALA A 11 -1.38 -9.57 1.37
C ALA A 11 -2.63 -10.16 0.66
N LYS A 12 -2.43 -10.96 -0.39
CA LYS A 12 -3.52 -11.65 -1.11
C LYS A 12 -4.32 -12.57 -0.18
N ASP A 13 -3.64 -13.31 0.67
CA ASP A 13 -4.29 -14.29 1.55
C ASP A 13 -5.02 -13.58 2.70
N ILE A 14 -4.49 -12.44 3.17
CA ILE A 14 -5.21 -11.55 4.10
C ILE A 14 -6.52 -11.05 3.47
N LEU A 15 -6.45 -10.51 2.25
CA LEU A 15 -7.65 -10.05 1.53
C LEU A 15 -8.68 -11.17 1.35
N ASN A 16 -8.24 -12.37 1.01
CA ASN A 16 -9.11 -13.54 0.84
C ASN A 16 -9.77 -13.93 2.17
N GLU A 17 -9.00 -14.02 3.28
CA GLU A 17 -9.55 -14.37 4.59
C GLU A 17 -10.55 -13.33 5.11
N LEU A 18 -10.32 -12.05 4.78
CA LEU A 18 -11.23 -10.95 5.10
C LEU A 18 -12.39 -10.80 4.11
N ASN A 19 -12.48 -11.63 3.06
CA ASN A 19 -13.49 -11.56 2.00
C ASN A 19 -13.51 -10.23 1.25
N LEU A 20 -12.36 -9.57 1.12
CA LEU A 20 -12.20 -8.31 0.40
C LEU A 20 -11.80 -8.58 -1.05
N THR A 21 -12.76 -8.46 -1.99
CA THR A 21 -12.58 -8.85 -3.38
C THR A 21 -12.59 -7.69 -4.36
N LYS A 22 -13.04 -6.49 -3.93
CA LYS A 22 -13.21 -5.32 -4.81
C LYS A 22 -12.54 -4.08 -4.24
N PRO A 23 -11.91 -3.24 -5.10
CA PRO A 23 -11.33 -1.97 -4.66
C PRO A 23 -12.43 -0.94 -4.33
N PRO A 24 -12.12 0.09 -3.53
CA PRO A 24 -10.81 0.34 -2.94
C PRO A 24 -10.54 -0.57 -1.73
N PHE A 25 -9.27 -1.00 -1.58
CA PHE A 25 -8.83 -1.76 -0.41
C PHE A 25 -8.34 -0.76 0.66
N ASP A 26 -9.23 -0.44 1.59
CA ASP A 26 -8.94 0.53 2.65
C ASP A 26 -8.09 -0.12 3.75
N PRO A 27 -6.82 0.30 3.97
CA PRO A 27 -5.95 -0.28 4.96
C PRO A 27 -6.40 -0.01 6.40
N PHE A 28 -7.18 1.05 6.66
CA PHE A 28 -7.77 1.30 7.98
C PHE A 28 -8.83 0.25 8.30
N GLU A 29 -9.68 -0.07 7.34
CA GLU A 29 -10.67 -1.14 7.50
C GLU A 29 -9.99 -2.51 7.60
N ILE A 30 -8.97 -2.76 6.79
CA ILE A 30 -8.17 -4.00 6.84
C ILE A 30 -7.53 -4.15 8.22
N ALA A 31 -6.86 -3.13 8.75
CA ALA A 31 -6.26 -3.14 10.07
C ALA A 31 -7.30 -3.44 11.15
N ARG A 32 -8.47 -2.79 11.10
CA ARG A 32 -9.58 -3.03 12.02
C ARG A 32 -10.05 -4.49 11.97
N LEU A 33 -10.24 -5.05 10.78
CA LEU A 33 -10.65 -6.45 10.60
C LEU A 33 -9.57 -7.44 11.05
N MET A 34 -8.29 -7.11 10.87
CA MET A 34 -7.17 -7.89 11.40
C MET A 34 -7.09 -7.83 12.93
N GLY A 35 -7.70 -6.84 13.56
CA GLY A 35 -7.61 -6.58 14.99
C GLY A 35 -6.38 -5.77 15.40
N VAL A 36 -5.82 -4.99 14.47
CA VAL A 36 -4.68 -4.09 14.71
C VAL A 36 -5.18 -2.74 15.21
N SER A 37 -4.59 -2.23 16.29
CA SER A 37 -4.84 -0.88 16.79
C SER A 37 -4.12 0.12 15.90
N VAL A 38 -4.84 1.12 15.42
CA VAL A 38 -4.28 2.23 14.62
C VAL A 38 -4.66 3.55 15.27
N LYS A 39 -3.66 4.40 15.48
CA LYS A 39 -3.77 5.79 15.97
C LYS A 39 -3.46 6.75 14.83
N ASN A 40 -4.22 7.82 14.74
CA ASN A 40 -3.97 8.93 13.82
C ASN A 40 -4.28 10.29 14.49
N ASP A 41 -4.07 10.37 15.79
CA ASP A 41 -4.11 11.60 16.57
C ASP A 41 -2.82 12.42 16.39
N LEU A 42 -2.94 13.73 16.58
CA LEU A 42 -1.78 14.62 16.50
C LEU A 42 -0.85 14.38 17.70
N ASP A 43 0.35 13.94 17.41
CA ASP A 43 1.41 13.70 18.38
C ASP A 43 2.67 14.45 17.91
N LEU A 44 3.04 15.50 18.66
CA LEU A 44 4.16 16.37 18.29
C LEU A 44 5.52 15.68 18.44
N ASP A 45 5.64 14.67 19.31
CA ASP A 45 6.87 13.90 19.49
C ASP A 45 7.14 12.94 18.33
N LYS A 46 6.10 12.62 17.54
CA LYS A 46 6.15 11.70 16.38
C LYS A 46 6.05 12.41 15.02
N ILE A 47 5.86 13.74 15.01
CA ILE A 47 5.47 14.49 13.81
C ILE A 47 6.47 14.41 12.65
N ASP A 48 7.74 14.14 12.95
CA ASP A 48 8.79 13.99 11.95
C ASP A 48 8.72 12.65 11.20
N ASN A 49 7.91 11.70 11.69
CA ASN A 49 7.69 10.41 11.06
C ASN A 49 6.40 10.42 10.23
N ASP A 50 6.37 9.63 9.17
CA ASP A 50 5.16 9.40 8.37
C ASP A 50 4.25 8.34 9.02
N GLY A 51 4.88 7.31 9.58
CA GLY A 51 4.25 6.23 10.32
C GLY A 51 5.20 5.62 11.33
N MET A 52 4.66 4.83 12.24
CA MET A 52 5.43 4.14 13.27
C MET A 52 4.67 2.91 13.76
N ILE A 53 5.41 1.82 14.01
CA ILE A 53 4.87 0.65 14.70
C ILE A 53 5.64 0.42 16.00
N TYR A 54 4.93 0.24 17.10
CA TYR A 54 5.48 0.06 18.46
C TYR A 54 4.60 -0.89 19.27
N LEU A 55 5.06 -1.27 20.47
CA LEU A 55 4.23 -1.97 21.45
C LEU A 55 3.59 -0.93 22.39
N ASN A 56 2.27 -1.05 22.55
CA ASN A 56 1.54 -0.25 23.53
C ASN A 56 1.83 -0.75 24.99
N ASP A 57 1.25 -0.09 25.98
CA ASP A 57 1.45 -0.42 27.42
C ASP A 57 1.04 -1.87 27.77
N ASN A 58 0.20 -2.51 26.96
CA ASN A 58 -0.21 -3.90 27.13
C ASN A 58 0.74 -4.90 26.43
N GLY A 59 1.79 -4.41 25.76
CA GLY A 59 2.70 -5.21 24.95
C GLY A 59 2.10 -5.69 23.62
N GLU A 60 1.07 -5.02 23.13
CA GLU A 60 0.43 -5.33 21.85
C GLU A 60 0.90 -4.36 20.76
N PRO A 61 1.13 -4.82 19.52
CA PRO A 61 1.49 -3.95 18.41
C PRO A 61 0.40 -2.90 18.15
N GLU A 62 0.83 -1.65 18.03
CA GLU A 62 0.00 -0.51 17.67
C GLU A 62 0.71 0.28 16.56
N ILE A 63 -0.04 0.76 15.59
CA ILE A 63 0.46 1.58 14.48
C ILE A 63 -0.02 3.01 14.69
N TRP A 64 0.91 3.97 14.59
CA TRP A 64 0.58 5.38 14.50
C TRP A 64 0.84 5.91 13.08
N ILE A 65 -0.08 6.72 12.56
CA ILE A 65 0.01 7.34 11.24
C ILE A 65 -0.11 8.85 11.41
N ASN A 66 0.81 9.58 10.81
CA ASN A 66 0.85 11.03 10.88
C ASN A 66 -0.40 11.65 10.22
N PRO A 67 -1.29 12.30 11.01
CA PRO A 67 -2.53 12.89 10.48
C PRO A 67 -2.29 14.10 9.58
N MET A 68 -1.09 14.70 9.63
CA MET A 68 -0.74 15.86 8.80
C MET A 68 -0.36 15.49 7.36
N GLN A 69 -0.15 14.20 7.08
CA GLN A 69 0.13 13.73 5.73
C GLN A 69 -1.11 13.78 4.84
N PRO A 70 -0.95 13.99 3.50
CA PRO A 70 -2.06 13.88 2.57
C PRO A 70 -2.78 12.54 2.66
N PRO A 71 -4.11 12.46 2.53
CA PRO A 71 -4.88 11.24 2.75
C PRO A 71 -4.37 10.01 1.97
N LYS A 72 -4.01 10.17 0.70
CA LYS A 72 -3.45 9.07 -0.12
C LYS A 72 -2.09 8.59 0.39
N ARG A 73 -1.33 9.46 1.04
CA ARG A 73 -0.07 9.10 1.68
C ARG A 73 -0.32 8.32 2.96
N GLN A 74 -1.26 8.75 3.80
CA GLN A 74 -1.68 8.00 4.99
C GLN A 74 -2.12 6.57 4.64
N ILE A 75 -2.91 6.40 3.55
CA ILE A 75 -3.32 5.09 3.04
C ILE A 75 -2.10 4.22 2.71
N PHE A 76 -1.13 4.77 1.95
CA PHE A 76 0.05 3.99 1.59
C PHE A 76 0.93 3.68 2.80
N THR A 77 1.13 4.66 3.68
CA THR A 77 1.92 4.50 4.92
C THR A 77 1.30 3.40 5.80
N LEU A 78 -0.01 3.43 6.06
CA LEU A 78 -0.62 2.37 6.87
C LEU A 78 -0.48 0.99 6.23
N ALA A 79 -0.64 0.87 4.92
CA ALA A 79 -0.44 -0.40 4.24
C ALA A 79 1.03 -0.89 4.34
N HIS A 80 2.00 0.03 4.36
CA HIS A 80 3.41 -0.24 4.56
C HIS A 80 3.70 -0.71 5.99
N GLU A 81 3.16 0.00 7.01
CA GLU A 81 3.28 -0.42 8.42
C GLU A 81 2.64 -1.79 8.67
N LEU A 82 1.52 -2.10 8.00
CA LEU A 82 0.96 -3.45 8.04
C LEU A 82 1.92 -4.49 7.44
N GLY A 83 2.71 -4.12 6.44
CA GLY A 83 3.78 -4.96 5.90
C GLY A 83 4.88 -5.23 6.93
N HIS A 84 5.32 -4.21 7.67
CA HIS A 84 6.24 -4.38 8.77
C HIS A 84 5.64 -5.22 9.89
N LEU A 85 4.39 -4.98 10.25
CA LEU A 85 3.70 -5.80 11.25
C LEU A 85 3.75 -7.28 10.88
N VAL A 86 3.32 -7.63 9.66
CA VAL A 86 3.18 -9.01 9.20
C VAL A 86 4.51 -9.74 9.07
N TYR A 87 5.53 -9.09 8.51
CA TYR A 87 6.80 -9.75 8.16
C TYR A 87 7.93 -9.54 9.16
N HIS A 88 7.90 -8.49 9.97
CA HIS A 88 9.03 -8.15 10.84
C HIS A 88 8.67 -8.19 12.32
N VAL A 89 7.48 -7.73 12.69
CA VAL A 89 7.07 -7.64 14.10
C VAL A 89 6.45 -8.95 14.57
N LEU A 90 5.39 -9.43 13.95
CA LEU A 90 4.66 -10.62 14.41
C LEU A 90 5.51 -11.89 14.45
N PRO A 91 6.37 -12.19 13.43
CA PRO A 91 7.26 -13.36 13.49
C PRO A 91 8.31 -13.29 14.61
N ASN A 92 8.61 -12.08 15.11
CA ASN A 92 9.64 -11.81 16.10
C ASN A 92 9.11 -11.10 17.34
N ILE A 93 7.83 -11.21 17.64
CA ILE A 93 7.15 -10.40 18.67
C ILE A 93 7.81 -10.50 20.05
N ASP A 94 8.33 -11.66 20.43
CA ASP A 94 9.01 -11.86 21.72
C ASP A 94 10.34 -11.08 21.82
N LYS A 95 10.91 -10.68 20.68
CA LYS A 95 12.18 -9.95 20.57
C LYS A 95 11.98 -8.48 20.18
N PHE A 96 10.79 -8.12 19.76
CA PHE A 96 10.48 -6.77 19.32
C PHE A 96 10.41 -5.84 20.54
N LYS A 97 11.32 -4.87 20.62
CA LYS A 97 11.45 -3.92 21.74
C LYS A 97 11.46 -2.49 21.28
N ASP A 98 12.14 -2.22 20.17
CA ASP A 98 12.34 -0.87 19.66
C ASP A 98 11.30 -0.57 18.58
N PRO A 99 10.72 0.63 18.54
CA PRO A 99 9.82 1.05 17.47
C PRO A 99 10.47 0.94 16.10
N ILE A 100 9.66 0.62 15.08
CA ILE A 100 10.02 0.85 13.68
C ILE A 100 9.45 2.21 13.32
N GLU A 101 10.32 3.13 12.94
CA GLU A 101 9.98 4.50 12.58
C GLU A 101 10.24 4.72 11.10
N ASP A 102 9.22 5.12 10.36
CA ASP A 102 9.34 5.39 8.94
C ASP A 102 9.26 6.88 8.63
N ASN A 103 10.32 7.34 7.97
CA ASN A 103 10.38 8.64 7.35
C ASN A 103 10.74 8.47 5.87
N TYR A 104 9.76 8.51 4.99
CA TYR A 104 9.93 8.32 3.55
C TYR A 104 10.93 9.27 2.91
N SER A 105 11.11 10.48 3.48
CA SER A 105 12.10 11.43 2.97
C SER A 105 13.53 10.95 3.15
N THR A 106 13.77 10.13 4.16
CA THR A 106 15.10 9.56 4.47
C THR A 106 15.39 8.30 3.64
N LEU A 107 14.36 7.48 3.36
CA LEU A 107 14.47 6.25 2.57
C LEU A 107 14.91 6.52 1.12
N TYR A 108 14.42 7.61 0.51
CA TYR A 108 14.83 8.01 -0.83
C TYR A 108 16.25 8.61 -0.91
N ARG A 109 16.78 9.15 0.21
CA ARG A 109 18.09 9.81 0.23
C ARG A 109 19.26 8.86 0.46
N ASN A 110 19.07 7.78 1.21
CA ASN A 110 20.20 6.96 1.69
C ASN A 110 20.59 5.79 0.76
N GLY A 111 19.91 5.55 -0.36
CA GLY A 111 20.32 4.60 -1.40
C GLY A 111 20.49 3.13 -0.97
N THR A 112 20.45 2.83 0.31
CA THR A 112 20.49 1.48 0.87
C THR A 112 19.08 0.91 0.89
N ARG A 113 18.75 0.11 -0.11
CA ARG A 113 17.54 -0.72 -0.08
C ARG A 113 17.68 -1.71 1.08
N ASN A 114 17.15 -1.36 2.23
CA ASN A 114 16.94 -2.34 3.30
C ASN A 114 15.95 -3.40 2.76
N SER A 115 16.28 -4.66 2.90
CA SER A 115 15.43 -5.77 2.46
C SER A 115 14.05 -5.76 3.14
N GLN A 116 13.99 -5.27 4.38
CA GLN A 116 12.75 -5.12 5.15
C GLN A 116 11.83 -4.08 4.53
N GLU A 117 12.37 -2.91 4.17
CA GLU A 117 11.63 -1.84 3.50
C GLU A 117 11.10 -2.28 2.14
N THR A 118 11.92 -3.01 1.38
CA THR A 118 11.51 -3.54 0.08
C THR A 118 10.33 -4.50 0.24
N LEU A 119 10.35 -5.34 1.28
CA LEU A 119 9.29 -6.30 1.57
C LEU A 119 8.00 -5.60 2.02
N ALA A 120 8.10 -4.60 2.92
CA ALA A 120 6.96 -3.80 3.38
C ALA A 120 6.33 -2.99 2.23
N ASN A 121 7.13 -2.36 1.38
CA ASN A 121 6.66 -1.66 0.18
C ASN A 121 5.95 -2.60 -0.80
N ARG A 122 6.50 -3.81 -1.01
CA ARG A 122 5.89 -4.83 -1.85
C ARG A 122 4.56 -5.33 -1.27
N PHE A 123 4.50 -5.50 0.05
CA PHE A 123 3.26 -5.84 0.75
C PHE A 123 2.20 -4.76 0.54
N ALA A 124 2.54 -3.49 0.80
CA ALA A 124 1.64 -2.36 0.60
C ALA A 124 1.07 -2.30 -0.82
N ALA A 125 1.94 -2.43 -1.82
CA ALA A 125 1.52 -2.44 -3.23
C ALA A 125 0.58 -3.63 -3.54
N ASN A 126 0.82 -4.81 -2.99
CA ASN A 126 -0.03 -5.98 -3.18
C ASN A 126 -1.34 -5.89 -2.41
N LEU A 127 -1.36 -5.22 -1.25
CA LEU A 127 -2.57 -5.02 -0.46
C LEU A 127 -3.51 -4.01 -1.12
N LEU A 128 -2.97 -2.85 -1.52
CA LEU A 128 -3.76 -1.76 -2.08
C LEU A 128 -4.13 -1.97 -3.56
N MET A 129 -3.25 -2.65 -4.32
CA MET A 129 -3.36 -2.84 -5.77
C MET A 129 -3.07 -4.30 -6.15
N PRO A 130 -3.87 -5.27 -5.66
CA PRO A 130 -3.66 -6.66 -5.97
C PRO A 130 -3.90 -6.94 -7.47
N VAL A 131 -3.01 -7.75 -8.06
CA VAL A 131 -2.98 -8.01 -9.51
C VAL A 131 -4.34 -8.52 -10.03
N PHE A 132 -4.97 -9.45 -9.30
CA PHE A 132 -6.25 -10.00 -9.69
C PHE A 132 -7.32 -8.92 -9.85
N SER A 133 -7.43 -8.01 -8.88
CA SER A 133 -8.41 -6.94 -8.92
C SER A 133 -8.08 -5.85 -9.95
N MET A 134 -6.77 -5.58 -10.17
CA MET A 134 -6.37 -4.65 -11.24
C MET A 134 -6.74 -5.20 -12.61
N SER A 135 -6.52 -6.50 -12.86
CA SER A 135 -6.90 -7.16 -14.12
C SER A 135 -8.40 -7.05 -14.36
N ASP A 136 -9.20 -7.47 -13.37
CA ASP A 136 -10.67 -7.44 -13.49
C ASP A 136 -11.21 -6.03 -13.79
N VAL A 137 -10.64 -5.01 -13.11
CA VAL A 137 -11.05 -3.61 -13.30
C VAL A 137 -10.65 -3.07 -14.67
N ILE A 138 -9.47 -3.46 -15.19
CA ILE A 138 -9.01 -3.06 -16.52
C ILE A 138 -9.84 -3.75 -17.60
N ASP A 139 -10.14 -5.03 -17.45
CA ASP A 139 -10.94 -5.80 -18.41
C ASP A 139 -12.37 -5.26 -18.51
N ASP A 140 -13.01 -4.98 -17.35
CA ASP A 140 -14.33 -4.32 -17.29
C ASP A 140 -14.31 -2.93 -17.98
N PHE A 141 -13.23 -2.18 -17.79
CA PHE A 141 -13.07 -0.87 -18.40
C PHE A 141 -12.91 -0.95 -19.93
N PHE A 142 -12.14 -1.91 -20.43
CA PHE A 142 -12.01 -2.16 -21.87
C PHE A 142 -13.32 -2.60 -22.51
N GLU A 143 -14.07 -3.48 -21.86
CA GLU A 143 -15.37 -3.94 -22.34
C GLU A 143 -16.35 -2.77 -22.47
N LYS A 144 -16.45 -1.92 -21.43
CA LYS A 144 -17.34 -0.74 -21.43
C LYS A 144 -16.95 0.31 -22.47
N ALA A 145 -15.68 0.40 -22.84
CA ALA A 145 -15.19 1.31 -23.86
C ALA A 145 -15.36 0.76 -25.31
N GLY A 146 -15.85 -0.46 -25.47
CA GLY A 146 -15.94 -1.12 -26.79
C GLY A 146 -14.58 -1.61 -27.32
N GLY A 147 -13.62 -1.84 -26.44
CA GLY A 147 -12.31 -2.39 -26.73
C GLY A 147 -11.16 -1.47 -26.35
N LYS A 148 -9.98 -2.07 -26.13
CA LYS A 148 -8.77 -1.35 -25.69
C LYS A 148 -8.30 -0.27 -26.68
N GLN A 149 -8.57 -0.42 -27.97
CA GLN A 149 -8.20 0.55 -29.02
C GLN A 149 -8.88 1.92 -28.87
N ASN A 150 -9.94 2.01 -28.08
CA ASN A 150 -10.66 3.24 -27.82
C ASN A 150 -10.10 4.04 -26.64
N LEU A 151 -9.08 3.48 -25.96
CA LEU A 151 -8.51 4.04 -24.75
C LEU A 151 -7.02 4.33 -24.91
N THR A 152 -6.54 5.28 -24.10
CA THR A 152 -5.13 5.61 -23.97
C THR A 152 -4.60 5.04 -22.64
N ARG A 153 -3.27 4.90 -22.50
CA ARG A 153 -2.63 4.56 -21.21
C ARG A 153 -3.05 5.54 -20.10
N LYS A 154 -3.18 6.83 -20.45
CA LYS A 154 -3.67 7.86 -19.54
C LYS A 154 -5.07 7.54 -19.01
N ASN A 155 -6.01 7.17 -19.89
CA ASN A 155 -7.38 6.82 -19.47
C ASN A 155 -7.38 5.65 -18.47
N VAL A 156 -6.55 4.64 -18.71
CA VAL A 156 -6.43 3.47 -17.80
C VAL A 156 -5.82 3.88 -16.46
N ILE A 157 -4.76 4.68 -16.47
CA ILE A 157 -4.11 5.16 -15.24
C ILE A 157 -5.09 6.01 -14.42
N ASP A 158 -5.78 6.96 -15.03
CA ASP A 158 -6.75 7.84 -14.34
C ASP A 158 -7.92 7.03 -13.75
N MET A 159 -8.41 6.05 -14.49
CA MET A 159 -9.44 5.13 -14.01
C MET A 159 -8.94 4.32 -12.79
N LEU A 160 -7.71 3.76 -12.85
CA LEU A 160 -7.14 3.01 -11.74
C LEU A 160 -6.93 3.87 -10.50
N VAL A 161 -6.45 5.12 -10.65
CA VAL A 161 -6.33 6.09 -9.55
C VAL A 161 -7.66 6.30 -8.84
N GLY A 162 -8.74 6.42 -9.60
CA GLY A 162 -10.09 6.58 -9.04
C GLY A 162 -10.60 5.32 -8.36
N ARG A 163 -10.37 4.13 -8.96
CA ARG A 163 -10.87 2.86 -8.46
C ARG A 163 -10.15 2.36 -7.20
N PHE A 164 -8.83 2.55 -7.13
CA PHE A 164 -8.00 2.06 -6.02
C PHE A 164 -7.74 3.12 -4.94
N SER A 165 -8.16 4.37 -5.15
CA SER A 165 -7.99 5.48 -4.21
C SER A 165 -6.55 5.74 -3.78
N VAL A 166 -5.59 5.41 -4.63
CA VAL A 166 -4.15 5.63 -4.42
C VAL A 166 -3.64 6.82 -5.25
N SER A 167 -2.38 7.22 -5.06
CA SER A 167 -1.77 8.28 -5.86
C SER A 167 -1.50 7.79 -7.30
N LYS A 168 -1.42 8.75 -8.24
CA LYS A 168 -1.05 8.48 -9.63
C LYS A 168 0.32 7.81 -9.71
N ASP A 169 1.29 8.31 -8.94
CA ASP A 169 2.64 7.78 -8.89
C ASP A 169 2.65 6.33 -8.40
N ALA A 170 1.83 5.99 -7.39
CA ALA A 170 1.69 4.61 -6.92
C ALA A 170 1.17 3.67 -8.02
N ILE A 171 0.18 4.10 -8.81
CA ILE A 171 -0.32 3.32 -9.95
C ILE A 171 0.77 3.14 -11.01
N ILE A 172 1.49 4.21 -11.37
CA ILE A 172 2.57 4.14 -12.37
C ILE A 172 3.66 3.19 -11.92
N VAL A 173 4.14 3.34 -10.69
CA VAL A 173 5.14 2.43 -10.11
C VAL A 173 4.64 0.98 -10.12
N ARG A 174 3.39 0.77 -9.74
CA ARG A 174 2.78 -0.57 -9.75
C ARG A 174 2.72 -1.18 -11.15
N LEU A 175 2.26 -0.42 -12.14
CA LEU A 175 2.19 -0.89 -13.54
C LEU A 175 3.58 -1.18 -14.11
N LYS A 176 4.60 -0.38 -13.77
CA LYS A 176 6.01 -0.66 -14.12
C LYS A 176 6.52 -1.96 -13.48
N GLN A 177 6.23 -2.18 -12.19
CA GLN A 177 6.58 -3.43 -11.49
C GLN A 177 5.95 -4.67 -12.11
N LEU A 178 4.73 -4.53 -12.65
CA LEU A 178 3.99 -5.60 -13.31
C LEU A 178 4.39 -5.77 -14.79
N GLY A 179 5.26 -4.91 -15.33
CA GLY A 179 5.63 -4.92 -16.74
C GLY A 179 4.48 -4.50 -17.69
N ALA A 180 3.42 -3.89 -17.15
CA ALA A 180 2.28 -3.42 -17.93
C ALA A 180 2.55 -2.13 -18.71
N ILE A 181 3.54 -1.36 -18.26
CA ILE A 181 4.06 -0.17 -18.96
C ILE A 181 5.59 -0.18 -18.93
N PRO A 182 6.26 0.48 -19.89
CA PRO A 182 7.73 0.59 -19.91
C PRO A 182 8.30 1.23 -18.65
N GLN A 183 9.56 0.89 -18.30
CA GLN A 183 10.22 1.46 -17.11
C GLN A 183 10.50 2.95 -17.25
N ASP A 184 10.73 3.43 -18.46
CA ASP A 184 10.96 4.82 -18.83
C ASP A 184 9.66 5.60 -19.09
N TYR A 185 8.50 4.97 -18.89
CA TYR A 185 7.22 5.66 -19.07
C TYR A 185 7.11 6.89 -18.17
N GLU A 186 6.86 8.05 -18.80
CA GLU A 186 6.51 9.30 -18.13
C GLU A 186 5.03 9.60 -18.38
N TYR A 187 4.32 9.97 -17.32
CA TYR A 187 2.93 10.38 -17.44
C TYR A 187 2.88 11.81 -17.96
N ASP A 188 2.38 11.97 -19.18
CA ASP A 188 2.17 13.25 -19.80
C ASP A 188 0.65 13.57 -19.82
N ASP A 189 0.27 14.69 -19.24
CA ASP A 189 -1.12 15.13 -19.22
C ASP A 189 -1.65 15.49 -20.64
N GLU A 190 -0.74 15.73 -21.59
CA GLU A 190 -1.07 16.24 -22.93
C GLU A 190 -1.04 15.18 -24.06
N THR A 191 -0.40 14.03 -23.89
CA THR A 191 -0.22 13.05 -24.96
C THR A 191 -1.34 12.02 -25.07
N LYS A 192 -1.99 11.98 -26.23
CA LYS A 192 -2.90 10.92 -26.69
C LYS A 192 -2.08 9.72 -27.21
N GLN A 193 -1.32 9.04 -26.40
CA GLN A 193 -0.69 7.78 -26.79
C GLN A 193 -1.74 6.67 -26.75
N LYS A 194 -2.18 6.20 -27.91
CA LYS A 194 -3.05 5.03 -28.03
C LYS A 194 -2.31 3.78 -27.53
N MET A 195 -3.04 2.86 -26.93
CA MET A 195 -2.51 1.55 -26.53
C MET A 195 -2.34 0.70 -27.81
N GLU A 196 -1.10 0.32 -28.12
CA GLU A 196 -0.76 -0.68 -29.11
C GLU A 196 -1.01 -2.10 -28.59
#